data_c8cbd5dd0f7e6c723f3a9fdd141d8e9e
#
_entry.id   c8cbd5dd0f7e6c723f3a9fdd141d8e9e
#
_cell.length_a   1.000
_cell.length_b   1.000
_cell.length_c   1.000
_cell.angle_alpha   90.00
_cell.angle_beta   90.00
_cell.angle_gamma   90.00
#
_symmetry.space_group_name_H-M   'P 1'
#
loop_
_entity.id
_entity.type
_entity.pdbx_description
1 polymer ?
#
loop_
_entity_poly.entity_id
_entity_poly.type
_entity_poly.pdbx_seq_one_letter_code
_entity_poly.pdbx_strand_id
1 'polypeptide(L)'
;MINFSIDNLTISVFVGQTPDMLDYYRKNAVFVDDKDLKNDGTDVYFIISKDFLKPEFAIVAFKTDPVGYAGFEPGIHYEKSTQTLFMGAGTIIKTLRLTDYKIMFEKNSGMGFWGWAKHNDLILQQEEIDFGVFSITGEQLWETCVSPPYDFEIKEDTIILKFDNMMETKRLLTGEKV
;
A
#
# COMPACT_ATOMS: atom_id res chain seq x y z
N MET A 1 -2.96 15.60 -7.26
CA MET A 1 -1.56 15.27 -6.86
C MET A 1 -1.42 15.45 -5.35
N ILE A 2 -0.87 14.47 -4.66
CA ILE A 2 -0.56 14.51 -3.22
C ILE A 2 0.94 14.30 -3.06
N ASN A 3 1.60 15.09 -2.21
CA ASN A 3 3.04 14.98 -1.97
C ASN A 3 3.30 14.66 -0.51
N PHE A 4 4.17 13.72 -0.26
CA PHE A 4 4.68 13.34 1.06
C PHE A 4 6.19 13.51 1.07
N SER A 5 6.72 14.11 2.13
CA SER A 5 8.17 14.17 2.36
C SER A 5 8.49 13.52 3.71
N ILE A 6 9.29 12.48 3.68
CA ILE A 6 9.69 11.72 4.86
C ILE A 6 11.21 11.50 4.78
N ASP A 7 11.97 12.06 5.71
CA ASP A 7 13.44 12.07 5.70
C ASP A 7 14.00 12.60 4.36
N ASN A 8 14.70 11.76 3.59
CA ASN A 8 15.24 12.08 2.27
C ASN A 8 14.37 11.57 1.11
N LEU A 9 13.17 11.08 1.39
CA LEU A 9 12.21 10.65 0.37
C LEU A 9 11.18 11.73 0.11
N THR A 10 10.86 11.93 -1.15
CA THR A 10 9.65 12.63 -1.60
C THR A 10 8.83 11.66 -2.44
N ILE A 11 7.57 11.48 -2.07
CA ILE A 11 6.64 10.61 -2.78
C ILE A 11 5.51 11.47 -3.32
N SER A 12 5.38 11.53 -4.64
CA SER A 12 4.28 12.21 -5.31
C SER A 12 3.29 11.19 -5.83
N VAL A 13 2.02 11.32 -5.44
CA VAL A 13 0.94 10.45 -5.90
C VAL A 13 0.04 11.22 -6.85
N PHE A 14 -0.15 10.69 -8.05
CA PHE A 14 -1.04 11.23 -9.07
C PHE A 14 -2.18 10.23 -9.31
N VAL A 15 -3.41 10.74 -9.35
CA VAL A 15 -4.64 9.95 -9.58
C VAL A 15 -5.42 10.57 -10.73
N GLY A 16 -5.83 9.76 -11.70
CA GLY A 16 -6.65 10.17 -12.85
C GLY A 16 -5.93 11.09 -13.83
N GLN A 17 -4.63 11.27 -13.68
CA GLN A 17 -3.83 12.11 -14.57
C GLN A 17 -2.40 11.59 -14.69
N THR A 18 -1.86 11.63 -15.88
CA THR A 18 -0.44 11.36 -16.13
C THR A 18 0.39 12.54 -15.63
N PRO A 19 1.50 12.32 -14.89
CA PRO A 19 2.41 13.38 -14.50
C PRO A 19 3.00 14.12 -15.71
N ASP A 20 2.96 15.46 -15.73
CA ASP A 20 3.51 16.27 -16.84
C ASP A 20 5.00 15.97 -17.12
N MET A 21 5.74 15.60 -16.08
CA MET A 21 7.18 15.28 -16.18
C MET A 21 7.47 13.78 -16.26
N LEU A 22 6.49 12.92 -16.63
CA LEU A 22 6.66 11.48 -16.63
C LEU A 22 7.86 11.01 -17.45
N ASP A 23 8.10 11.58 -18.63
CA ASP A 23 9.23 11.23 -19.49
C ASP A 23 10.58 11.58 -18.82
N TYR A 24 10.65 12.70 -18.11
CA TYR A 24 11.83 13.05 -17.33
C TYR A 24 12.06 12.07 -16.18
N TYR A 25 11.01 11.70 -15.45
CA TYR A 25 11.11 10.70 -14.38
C TYR A 25 11.55 9.36 -14.91
N ARG A 26 10.96 8.87 -16.01
CA ARG A 26 11.33 7.59 -16.65
C ARG A 26 12.78 7.57 -17.12
N LYS A 27 13.24 8.66 -17.73
CA LYS A 27 14.63 8.77 -18.22
C LYS A 27 15.66 8.68 -17.09
N ASN A 28 15.30 9.14 -15.89
CA ASN A 28 16.17 9.18 -14.72
C ASN A 28 15.77 8.16 -13.65
N ALA A 29 14.87 7.23 -13.97
CA ALA A 29 14.44 6.20 -13.05
C ALA A 29 15.48 5.09 -12.92
N VAL A 30 15.71 4.66 -11.68
CA VAL A 30 16.49 3.44 -11.36
C VAL A 30 15.59 2.22 -11.29
N PHE A 31 14.27 2.43 -11.17
CA PHE A 31 13.27 1.38 -11.13
C PHE A 31 11.95 1.86 -11.72
N VAL A 32 11.31 1.00 -12.52
CA VAL A 32 9.96 1.25 -13.08
C VAL A 32 9.15 -0.04 -13.02
N ASP A 33 8.00 0.02 -12.34
CA ASP A 33 6.95 -0.99 -12.38
C ASP A 33 5.67 -0.34 -12.90
N ASP A 34 5.39 -0.50 -14.18
CA ASP A 34 4.24 0.07 -14.88
C ASP A 34 3.47 -0.96 -15.72
N LYS A 35 3.71 -2.24 -15.45
CA LYS A 35 3.09 -3.37 -16.18
C LYS A 35 1.57 -3.37 -16.12
N ASP A 36 0.99 -2.83 -15.03
CA ASP A 36 -0.44 -2.82 -14.78
C ASP A 36 -1.16 -1.57 -15.33
N LEU A 37 -0.45 -0.65 -16.00
CA LEU A 37 -1.04 0.45 -16.76
C LEU A 37 -1.85 -0.01 -17.97
N LYS A 38 -1.70 -1.24 -18.42
CA LYS A 38 -2.49 -1.88 -19.47
C LYS A 38 -3.88 -2.31 -19.03
N ASN A 39 -4.15 -2.34 -17.72
CA ASN A 39 -5.46 -2.69 -17.17
C ASN A 39 -6.48 -1.58 -17.46
N ASP A 40 -7.75 -1.84 -17.19
CA ASP A 40 -8.79 -0.82 -17.18
C ASP A 40 -8.78 -0.07 -15.84
N GLY A 41 -9.34 1.13 -15.80
CA GLY A 41 -9.50 1.92 -14.59
C GLY A 41 -8.78 3.26 -14.61
N THR A 42 -8.73 3.87 -13.44
CA THR A 42 -8.11 5.16 -13.17
C THR A 42 -6.59 5.02 -13.07
N ASP A 43 -5.84 5.88 -13.75
CA ASP A 43 -4.38 5.94 -13.67
C ASP A 43 -3.93 6.34 -12.27
N VAL A 44 -3.01 5.59 -11.68
CA VAL A 44 -2.34 5.91 -10.42
C VAL A 44 -0.83 5.82 -10.61
N TYR A 45 -0.11 6.88 -10.24
CA TYR A 45 1.35 6.94 -10.29
C TYR A 45 1.89 7.27 -8.90
N PHE A 46 2.82 6.47 -8.42
CA PHE A 46 3.68 6.76 -7.27
C PHE A 46 5.07 7.08 -7.82
N ILE A 47 5.46 8.34 -7.73
CA ILE A 47 6.81 8.81 -8.10
C ILE A 47 7.60 8.99 -6.81
N ILE A 48 8.53 8.11 -6.56
CA ILE A 48 9.38 8.10 -5.38
C ILE A 48 10.73 8.73 -5.77
N SER A 49 11.09 9.85 -5.14
CA SER A 49 12.38 10.51 -5.33
C SER A 49 13.21 10.37 -4.05
N LYS A 50 14.43 9.89 -4.22
CA LYS A 50 15.42 9.79 -3.16
C LYS A 50 16.53 10.78 -3.44
N ASP A 51 16.84 11.63 -2.47
CA ASP A 51 17.86 12.67 -2.55
C ASP A 51 17.57 13.83 -3.54
N PHE A 52 17.50 15.06 -3.00
CA PHE A 52 17.26 16.28 -3.79
C PHE A 52 18.41 16.71 -4.70
N LEU A 53 19.66 16.32 -4.39
CA LEU A 53 20.84 16.77 -5.11
C LEU A 53 21.16 15.92 -6.34
N LYS A 54 20.79 14.65 -6.31
CA LYS A 54 20.81 13.73 -7.43
C LYS A 54 19.57 12.83 -7.33
N PRO A 55 18.43 13.28 -7.81
CA PRO A 55 17.21 12.54 -7.63
C PRO A 55 17.30 11.21 -8.38
N GLU A 56 17.32 10.12 -7.60
CA GLU A 56 17.01 8.79 -8.10
C GLU A 56 15.50 8.61 -8.04
N PHE A 57 14.89 8.22 -9.14
CA PHE A 57 13.45 7.99 -9.20
C PHE A 57 13.15 6.51 -9.22
N ALA A 58 12.16 6.09 -8.40
CA ALA A 58 11.44 4.85 -8.60
C ALA A 58 10.00 5.19 -8.99
N ILE A 59 9.46 4.47 -9.95
CA ILE A 59 8.11 4.68 -10.47
C ILE A 59 7.34 3.38 -10.24
N VAL A 60 6.19 3.49 -9.56
CA VAL A 60 5.19 2.43 -9.50
C VAL A 60 3.90 3.00 -10.08
N ALA A 61 3.40 2.41 -11.15
CA ALA A 61 2.23 2.90 -11.85
C ALA A 61 1.30 1.76 -12.29
N PHE A 62 0.01 1.99 -12.16
CA PHE A 62 -1.02 1.02 -12.52
C PHE A 62 -2.36 1.71 -12.78
N LYS A 63 -3.32 0.96 -13.34
CA LYS A 63 -4.73 1.37 -13.42
C LYS A 63 -5.56 0.53 -12.49
N THR A 64 -6.50 1.17 -11.81
CA THR A 64 -7.38 0.52 -10.83
C THR A 64 -8.65 1.32 -10.59
N ASP A 65 -9.68 0.67 -10.08
CA ASP A 65 -10.90 1.25 -9.53
C ASP A 65 -11.36 0.43 -8.32
N PRO A 66 -12.11 0.99 -7.35
CA PRO A 66 -12.40 2.42 -7.20
C PRO A 66 -11.22 3.16 -6.56
N VAL A 67 -10.94 4.39 -6.98
CA VAL A 67 -9.89 5.23 -6.38
C VAL A 67 -10.23 6.71 -6.48
N GLY A 68 -9.88 7.48 -5.43
CA GLY A 68 -10.03 8.94 -5.40
C GLY A 68 -11.45 9.44 -5.13
N TYR A 69 -12.37 8.59 -4.67
CA TYR A 69 -13.71 8.96 -4.23
C TYR A 69 -14.27 7.98 -3.21
N ALA A 70 -15.27 8.43 -2.44
CA ALA A 70 -16.04 7.61 -1.48
C ALA A 70 -15.19 6.85 -0.45
N GLY A 71 -14.06 7.42 0.00
CA GLY A 71 -13.19 6.82 1.00
C GLY A 71 -12.10 5.89 0.44
N PHE A 72 -12.02 5.72 -0.89
CA PHE A 72 -10.98 4.93 -1.55
C PHE A 72 -9.80 5.83 -2.00
N GLU A 73 -9.20 6.51 -1.06
CA GLU A 73 -8.01 7.34 -1.35
C GLU A 73 -6.75 6.48 -1.43
N PRO A 74 -5.79 6.82 -2.31
CA PRO A 74 -4.49 6.18 -2.30
C PRO A 74 -3.81 6.37 -0.97
N GLY A 75 -3.22 5.30 -0.43
CA GLY A 75 -2.50 5.36 0.82
C GLY A 75 -1.09 4.83 0.71
N ILE A 76 -0.21 5.43 1.49
CA ILE A 76 1.18 5.00 1.64
C ILE A 76 1.53 4.84 3.12
N HIS A 77 2.40 3.88 3.39
CA HIS A 77 3.13 3.79 4.65
C HIS A 77 4.60 3.50 4.33
N TYR A 78 5.52 4.27 4.91
CA TYR A 78 6.96 4.05 4.77
C TYR A 78 7.54 3.55 6.07
N GLU A 79 8.08 2.34 6.04
CA GLU A 79 8.82 1.77 7.16
C GLU A 79 10.32 2.05 7.01
N LYS A 80 10.80 2.98 7.83
CA LYS A 80 12.17 3.49 7.76
C LYS A 80 13.22 2.43 8.08
N SER A 81 12.96 1.58 9.07
CA SER A 81 13.93 0.58 9.56
C SER A 81 14.31 -0.45 8.50
N THR A 82 13.38 -0.80 7.62
CA THR A 82 13.57 -1.75 6.52
C THR A 82 13.63 -1.08 5.15
N GLN A 83 13.44 0.24 5.10
CA GLN A 83 13.27 1.02 3.86
C GLN A 83 12.21 0.42 2.92
N THR A 84 11.08 0.01 3.49
CA THR A 84 9.97 -0.60 2.75
C THR A 84 8.82 0.39 2.61
N LEU A 85 8.35 0.57 1.39
CA LEU A 85 7.19 1.37 1.05
C LEU A 85 5.99 0.45 0.79
N PHE A 86 4.90 0.69 1.51
CA PHE A 86 3.61 0.05 1.34
C PHE A 86 2.71 1.02 0.59
N MET A 87 2.13 0.58 -0.52
CA MET A 87 1.28 1.38 -1.41
C MET A 87 -0.03 0.65 -1.65
N GLY A 88 -1.13 1.37 -1.56
CA GLY A 88 -2.46 0.86 -1.87
C GLY A 88 -3.28 1.91 -2.60
N ALA A 89 -4.02 1.50 -3.62
CA ALA A 89 -5.00 2.32 -4.31
C ALA A 89 -5.99 1.42 -5.08
N GLY A 90 -7.27 1.71 -4.94
CA GLY A 90 -8.32 0.89 -5.55
C GLY A 90 -8.17 -0.58 -5.17
N THR A 91 -8.07 -1.46 -6.13
CA THR A 91 -7.88 -2.90 -5.91
C THR A 91 -6.41 -3.34 -5.86
N ILE A 92 -5.45 -2.43 -6.06
CA ILE A 92 -4.03 -2.78 -6.14
C ILE A 92 -3.30 -2.47 -4.84
N ILE A 93 -2.61 -3.47 -4.33
CA ILE A 93 -1.71 -3.38 -3.19
C ILE A 93 -0.32 -3.80 -3.63
N LYS A 94 0.69 -2.97 -3.34
CA LYS A 94 2.10 -3.29 -3.60
C LYS A 94 2.98 -2.89 -2.43
N THR A 95 4.02 -3.68 -2.19
CA THR A 95 5.11 -3.31 -1.28
C THR A 95 6.42 -3.30 -2.03
N LEU A 96 7.22 -2.24 -1.84
CA LEU A 96 8.49 -2.03 -2.53
C LEU A 96 9.60 -1.81 -1.49
N ARG A 97 10.62 -2.64 -1.52
CA ARG A 97 11.84 -2.41 -0.76
C ARG A 97 12.78 -1.48 -1.54
N LEU A 98 13.10 -0.32 -0.95
CA LEU A 98 13.88 0.72 -1.62
C LEU A 98 15.40 0.51 -1.60
N THR A 99 15.91 -0.47 -0.84
CA THR A 99 17.35 -0.79 -0.81
C THR A 99 17.85 -1.45 -2.08
N ASP A 100 16.99 -2.23 -2.73
CA ASP A 100 17.28 -2.99 -3.95
C ASP A 100 16.17 -2.88 -5.00
N TYR A 101 15.19 -2.03 -4.77
CA TYR A 101 14.04 -1.79 -5.65
C TYR A 101 13.28 -3.08 -6.01
N LYS A 102 13.06 -3.93 -5.00
CA LYS A 102 12.35 -5.19 -5.18
C LYS A 102 10.90 -5.07 -4.73
N ILE A 103 9.96 -5.48 -5.58
CA ILE A 103 8.57 -5.72 -5.17
C ILE A 103 8.57 -6.95 -4.27
N MET A 104 8.17 -6.76 -3.01
CA MET A 104 8.10 -7.81 -2.00
C MET A 104 6.75 -8.50 -1.99
N PHE A 105 5.70 -7.74 -2.32
CA PHE A 105 4.33 -8.23 -2.40
C PHE A 105 3.56 -7.42 -3.44
N GLU A 106 2.63 -8.11 -4.12
CA GLU A 106 1.69 -7.51 -5.07
C GLU A 106 0.40 -8.31 -5.06
N LYS A 107 -0.72 -7.60 -4.97
CA LYS A 107 -2.06 -8.17 -5.01
C LYS A 107 -2.97 -7.27 -5.85
N ASN A 108 -3.84 -7.89 -6.63
CA ASN A 108 -5.04 -7.27 -7.16
C ASN A 108 -6.22 -7.87 -6.39
N SER A 109 -6.78 -7.13 -5.46
CA SER A 109 -7.92 -7.56 -4.67
C SER A 109 -9.24 -7.36 -5.44
N GLY A 110 -10.30 -7.97 -4.95
CA GLY A 110 -11.62 -7.79 -5.56
C GLY A 110 -12.30 -6.48 -5.19
N MET A 111 -11.79 -5.74 -4.17
CA MET A 111 -12.46 -4.59 -3.56
C MET A 111 -11.44 -3.52 -3.15
N GLY A 112 -11.96 -2.33 -2.79
CA GLY A 112 -11.14 -1.14 -2.62
C GLY A 112 -10.29 -1.09 -1.35
N PHE A 113 -9.09 -0.57 -1.51
CA PHE A 113 -8.16 -0.27 -0.42
C PHE A 113 -8.66 0.92 0.41
N TRP A 114 -8.59 0.79 1.75
CA TRP A 114 -8.95 1.85 2.70
C TRP A 114 -7.75 2.49 3.39
N GLY A 115 -6.74 1.69 3.77
CA GLY A 115 -5.62 2.28 4.50
C GLY A 115 -4.61 1.30 5.07
N TRP A 116 -3.54 1.90 5.59
CA TRP A 116 -2.48 1.24 6.34
C TRP A 116 -2.50 1.72 7.79
N ALA A 117 -2.26 0.81 8.73
CA ALA A 117 -1.97 1.14 10.12
C ALA A 117 -0.72 0.39 10.60
N LYS A 118 0.07 1.00 11.48
CA LYS A 118 1.23 0.35 12.10
C LYS A 118 0.91 -0.08 13.52
N HIS A 119 1.28 -1.32 13.86
CA HIS A 119 1.30 -1.80 15.23
C HIS A 119 2.62 -2.56 15.49
N ASN A 120 3.51 -1.98 16.30
CA ASN A 120 4.86 -2.50 16.57
C ASN A 120 5.62 -2.80 15.25
N ASP A 121 6.03 -4.05 15.03
CA ASP A 121 6.75 -4.52 13.84
C ASP A 121 5.80 -5.11 12.78
N LEU A 122 4.53 -4.71 12.80
CA LEU A 122 3.52 -5.15 11.86
C LEU A 122 2.87 -3.97 11.15
N ILE A 123 2.50 -4.16 9.90
CA ILE A 123 1.70 -3.24 9.12
C ILE A 123 0.37 -3.91 8.81
N LEU A 124 -0.71 -3.23 9.18
CA LEU A 124 -2.08 -3.70 9.01
C LEU A 124 -2.65 -3.07 7.75
N GLN A 125 -3.19 -3.91 6.89
CA GLN A 125 -3.88 -3.52 5.67
C GLN A 125 -5.38 -3.56 5.91
N GLN A 126 -6.07 -2.50 5.50
CA GLN A 126 -7.52 -2.42 5.54
C GLN A 126 -8.05 -2.27 4.11
N GLU A 127 -8.93 -3.16 3.71
CA GLU A 127 -9.70 -3.13 2.47
C GLU A 127 -11.19 -3.23 2.79
N GLU A 128 -12.05 -3.04 1.80
CA GLU A 128 -13.49 -3.09 2.00
C GLU A 128 -13.97 -4.44 2.56
N ILE A 129 -13.45 -5.55 2.03
CA ILE A 129 -13.86 -6.91 2.44
C ILE A 129 -12.71 -7.79 2.92
N ASP A 130 -11.48 -7.27 2.98
CA ASP A 130 -10.31 -7.99 3.45
C ASP A 130 -9.57 -7.20 4.53
N PHE A 131 -8.95 -7.95 5.43
CA PHE A 131 -8.02 -7.43 6.42
C PHE A 131 -6.73 -8.25 6.37
N GLY A 132 -5.60 -7.57 6.15
CA GLY A 132 -4.29 -8.20 6.02
C GLY A 132 -3.29 -7.75 7.07
N VAL A 133 -2.35 -8.61 7.39
CA VAL A 133 -1.21 -8.30 8.26
C VAL A 133 0.08 -8.60 7.54
N PHE A 134 1.00 -7.63 7.57
CA PHE A 134 2.31 -7.67 6.94
C PHE A 134 3.42 -7.55 7.97
N SER A 135 4.57 -8.14 7.66
CA SER A 135 5.83 -7.80 8.30
C SER A 135 6.29 -6.40 7.87
N ILE A 136 7.12 -5.75 8.66
CA ILE A 136 7.76 -4.48 8.27
C ILE A 136 8.68 -4.61 7.05
N THR A 137 9.02 -5.83 6.62
CA THR A 137 9.80 -6.10 5.40
C THR A 137 8.96 -6.16 4.13
N GLY A 138 7.63 -6.02 4.24
CA GLY A 138 6.71 -5.96 3.10
C GLY A 138 6.12 -7.29 2.67
N GLU A 139 6.33 -8.36 3.43
CA GLU A 139 5.75 -9.68 3.17
C GLU A 139 4.39 -9.80 3.87
N GLN A 140 3.37 -10.29 3.17
CA GLN A 140 2.09 -10.59 3.80
C GLN A 140 2.22 -11.84 4.67
N LEU A 141 1.87 -11.72 5.95
CA LEU A 141 1.90 -12.81 6.90
C LEU A 141 0.62 -13.63 6.82
N TRP A 142 -0.52 -12.94 6.78
CA TRP A 142 -1.84 -13.55 6.62
C TRP A 142 -2.87 -12.51 6.18
N GLU A 143 -4.02 -13.01 5.75
CA GLU A 143 -5.20 -12.23 5.36
C GLU A 143 -6.47 -12.97 5.74
N THR A 144 -7.56 -12.23 5.93
CA THR A 144 -8.88 -12.79 6.20
C THR A 144 -9.95 -11.90 5.61
N CYS A 145 -11.07 -12.51 5.16
CA CYS A 145 -12.23 -11.75 4.74
C CYS A 145 -12.94 -11.16 5.95
N VAL A 146 -13.48 -9.96 5.78
CA VAL A 146 -14.33 -9.25 6.73
C VAL A 146 -15.56 -8.72 5.99
N SER A 147 -16.61 -8.32 6.72
CA SER A 147 -17.80 -7.67 6.14
C SER A 147 -17.87 -6.23 6.60
N PRO A 148 -17.97 -5.26 5.67
CA PRO A 148 -18.11 -3.85 6.03
C PRO A 148 -19.52 -3.54 6.60
N PRO A 149 -19.65 -2.61 7.55
CA PRO A 149 -18.55 -1.96 8.24
C PRO A 149 -17.90 -2.89 9.27
N TYR A 150 -16.57 -2.83 9.36
CA TYR A 150 -15.84 -3.55 10.38
C TYR A 150 -14.92 -2.63 11.18
N ASP A 151 -14.53 -3.09 12.35
CA ASP A 151 -13.57 -2.47 13.25
C ASP A 151 -12.63 -3.53 13.81
N PHE A 152 -11.49 -3.13 14.34
CA PHE A 152 -10.55 -4.03 14.97
C PHE A 152 -9.96 -3.47 16.27
N GLU A 153 -9.59 -4.37 17.15
CA GLU A 153 -8.95 -4.06 18.42
C GLU A 153 -7.77 -5.03 18.61
N ILE A 154 -6.59 -4.50 18.96
CA ILE A 154 -5.42 -5.33 19.26
C ILE A 154 -5.26 -5.42 20.76
N LYS A 155 -5.11 -6.66 21.27
CA LYS A 155 -4.84 -6.97 22.68
C LYS A 155 -3.67 -7.93 22.75
N GLU A 156 -2.55 -7.44 23.28
CA GLU A 156 -1.32 -8.22 23.40
C GLU A 156 -0.89 -8.85 22.07
N ASP A 157 -1.00 -10.18 21.93
CA ASP A 157 -0.62 -10.96 20.76
C ASP A 157 -1.81 -11.36 19.87
N THR A 158 -3.00 -10.78 20.13
CA THR A 158 -4.23 -11.09 19.42
C THR A 158 -4.85 -9.87 18.76
N ILE A 159 -5.59 -10.08 17.70
CA ILE A 159 -6.47 -9.10 17.07
C ILE A 159 -7.91 -9.60 17.12
N ILE A 160 -8.83 -8.72 17.49
CA ILE A 160 -10.27 -8.94 17.51
C ILE A 160 -10.86 -8.17 16.35
N LEU A 161 -11.37 -8.86 15.35
CA LEU A 161 -12.10 -8.29 14.22
C LEU A 161 -13.60 -8.32 14.56
N LYS A 162 -14.25 -7.16 14.40
CA LYS A 162 -15.68 -6.95 14.72
C LYS A 162 -16.40 -6.56 13.43
N PHE A 163 -17.27 -7.40 12.92
CA PHE A 163 -18.04 -7.16 11.70
C PHE A 163 -19.41 -7.83 11.77
N ASP A 164 -20.42 -7.19 11.21
CA ASP A 164 -21.81 -7.57 11.36
C ASP A 164 -22.19 -7.70 12.85
N ASN A 165 -22.62 -8.79 13.35
CA ASN A 165 -22.83 -9.06 14.77
C ASN A 165 -21.86 -10.15 15.27
N MET A 166 -20.73 -10.32 14.58
CA MET A 166 -19.72 -11.32 14.88
C MET A 166 -18.45 -10.69 15.43
N MET A 167 -17.73 -11.47 16.22
CA MET A 167 -16.37 -11.18 16.62
C MET A 167 -15.49 -12.39 16.30
N GLU A 168 -14.38 -12.15 15.66
CA GLU A 168 -13.39 -13.15 15.38
C GLU A 168 -12.07 -12.77 16.03
N THR A 169 -11.52 -13.62 16.87
CA THR A 169 -10.22 -13.40 17.52
C THR A 169 -9.17 -14.27 16.83
N LYS A 170 -8.06 -13.64 16.46
CA LYS A 170 -6.95 -14.31 15.78
C LYS A 170 -5.62 -13.99 16.46
N ARG A 171 -4.65 -14.89 16.34
CA ARG A 171 -3.26 -14.60 16.65
C ARG A 171 -2.74 -13.52 15.71
N LEU A 172 -2.13 -12.48 16.25
CA LEU A 172 -1.70 -11.31 15.46
C LEU A 172 -0.61 -11.67 14.43
N LEU A 173 0.30 -12.60 14.77
CA LEU A 173 1.39 -13.00 13.87
C LEU A 173 1.02 -14.09 12.86
N THR A 174 0.09 -14.99 13.19
CA THR A 174 -0.19 -16.17 12.36
C THR A 174 -1.56 -16.20 11.72
N GLY A 175 -2.48 -15.33 12.17
CA GLY A 175 -3.87 -15.33 11.72
C GLY A 175 -4.71 -16.52 12.19
N GLU A 176 -4.14 -17.40 13.02
CA GLU A 176 -4.86 -18.56 13.57
C GLU A 176 -5.96 -18.10 14.54
N LYS A 177 -7.12 -18.75 14.46
CA LYS A 177 -8.23 -18.48 15.38
C LYS A 177 -7.87 -18.90 16.81
N VAL A 178 -8.30 -18.08 17.77
CA VAL A 178 -8.11 -18.32 19.21
C VAL A 178 -9.44 -18.67 19.84
#